data_8fb074db5f37c5e6052f3438d6948559
#
_entry.id   8fb074db5f37c5e6052f3438d6948559
#
_cell.length_a   1.000
_cell.length_b   1.000
_cell.length_c   1.000
_cell.angle_alpha   90.00
_cell.angle_beta   90.00
_cell.angle_gamma   90.00
#
_symmetry.space_group_name_H-M   'P 1'
#
loop_
_entity.id
_entity.type
_entity.pdbx_description
1 polymer ?
#
loop_
_entity_poly.entity_id
_entity_poly.type
_entity_poly.pdbx_seq_one_letter_code
_entity_poly.pdbx_strand_id
1 'polypeptide(L)'
;MISFETKNVEMPLIDLSRVIRWLEEVAVTLDRHVGNINYLLCDDEEILRVNREFLQHDYFTDIITFDYSYRDKIAGDIFISLDTVRSNAEELEVGYDDELRRVIAHGVLHLCGIDDKGPGEREIMENAENEALKIF
;
A
#
# COMPACT_ATOMS: atom_id res chain seq x y z
N MET A 1 -0.58 15.46 -1.26
CA MET A 1 -0.45 15.25 0.20
C MET A 1 -0.80 13.80 0.55
N ILE A 2 0.02 13.17 1.37
CA ILE A 2 -0.25 11.80 1.84
C ILE A 2 -0.82 11.88 3.24
N SER A 3 -1.95 11.21 3.47
CA SER A 3 -2.58 11.14 4.78
C SER A 3 -2.84 9.70 5.19
N PHE A 4 -2.87 9.46 6.51
CA PHE A 4 -3.16 8.15 7.09
C PHE A 4 -4.31 8.30 8.08
N GLU A 5 -5.32 7.46 7.91
CA GLU A 5 -6.47 7.38 8.81
C GLU A 5 -6.67 5.92 9.22
N THR A 6 -7.44 5.70 10.29
CA THR A 6 -7.75 4.34 10.76
C THR A 6 -9.25 4.15 10.88
N LYS A 7 -9.67 2.89 10.75
CA LYS A 7 -11.04 2.48 11.01
C LYS A 7 -11.04 1.10 11.69
N ASN A 8 -11.61 1.02 12.88
CA ASN A 8 -11.70 -0.20 13.70
C ASN A 8 -10.34 -0.73 14.18
N VAL A 9 -9.27 0.03 14.05
CA VAL A 9 -7.93 -0.35 14.50
C VAL A 9 -7.25 0.88 15.10
N GLU A 10 -6.24 0.63 15.92
CA GLU A 10 -5.38 1.69 16.41
C GLU A 10 -4.31 2.02 15.37
N MET A 11 -3.87 3.27 15.37
CA MET A 11 -2.75 3.68 14.50
C MET A 11 -1.49 2.93 14.92
N PRO A 12 -0.82 2.24 14.00
CA PRO A 12 0.44 1.55 14.34
C PRO A 12 1.50 2.54 14.82
N LEU A 13 2.44 2.04 15.63
CA LEU A 13 3.56 2.84 16.11
C LEU A 13 4.60 2.99 15.01
N ILE A 14 4.32 3.87 14.05
CA ILE A 14 5.22 4.17 12.93
C ILE A 14 5.47 5.68 12.87
N ASP A 15 6.65 6.05 12.39
CA ASP A 15 6.98 7.46 12.17
C ASP A 15 6.34 7.92 10.85
N LEU A 16 5.14 8.49 10.94
CA LEU A 16 4.38 8.92 9.76
C LEU A 16 5.14 9.95 8.92
N SER A 17 5.83 10.89 9.56
CA SER A 17 6.61 11.89 8.83
C SER A 17 7.69 11.24 7.98
N ARG A 18 8.38 10.26 8.53
CA ARG A 18 9.43 9.52 7.81
C ARG A 18 8.83 8.70 6.67
N VAL A 19 7.72 8.01 6.95
CA VAL A 19 7.03 7.19 5.93
C VAL A 19 6.57 8.07 4.77
N ILE A 20 5.98 9.23 5.05
CA ILE A 20 5.50 10.15 4.01
C ILE A 20 6.68 10.63 3.15
N ARG A 21 7.77 11.08 3.75
CA ARG A 21 8.95 11.51 2.98
C ARG A 21 9.54 10.38 2.15
N TRP A 22 9.58 9.18 2.71
CA TRP A 22 10.03 7.99 1.99
C TRP A 22 9.18 7.72 0.75
N LEU A 23 7.86 7.75 0.89
CA LEU A 23 6.96 7.50 -0.25
C LEU A 23 7.09 8.57 -1.33
N GLU A 24 7.31 9.82 -0.95
CA GLU A 24 7.59 10.89 -1.90
C GLU A 24 8.88 10.62 -2.68
N GLU A 25 9.93 10.16 -2.01
CA GLU A 25 11.18 9.77 -2.65
C GLU A 25 11.01 8.59 -3.59
N VAL A 26 10.24 7.58 -3.18
CA VAL A 26 9.95 6.42 -4.03
C VAL A 26 9.27 6.86 -5.32
N ALA A 27 8.29 7.75 -5.23
CA ALA A 27 7.60 8.28 -6.42
C ALA A 27 8.59 8.99 -7.36
N VAL A 28 9.48 9.80 -6.80
CA VAL A 28 10.49 10.53 -7.60
C VAL A 28 11.41 9.58 -8.34
N THR A 29 11.81 8.45 -7.74
CA THR A 29 12.65 7.46 -8.43
C THR A 29 11.98 6.88 -9.67
N LEU A 30 10.65 6.98 -9.76
CA LEU A 30 9.86 6.48 -10.88
C LEU A 30 9.32 7.61 -11.75
N ASP A 31 9.90 8.81 -11.64
CA ASP A 31 9.50 10.01 -12.39
C ASP A 31 8.04 10.41 -12.15
N ARG A 32 7.57 10.24 -10.90
CA ARG A 32 6.22 10.61 -10.50
C ARG A 32 6.27 11.66 -9.39
N HIS A 33 5.19 12.39 -9.24
CA HIS A 33 4.98 13.36 -8.17
C HIS A 33 3.75 12.95 -7.36
N VAL A 34 3.82 13.14 -6.05
CA VAL A 34 2.71 12.80 -5.16
C VAL A 34 1.64 13.89 -5.22
N GLY A 35 0.41 13.48 -5.56
CA GLY A 35 -0.79 14.30 -5.42
C GLY A 35 -1.46 14.03 -4.08
N ASN A 36 -2.78 13.77 -4.09
CA ASN A 36 -3.50 13.41 -2.88
C ASN A 36 -3.62 11.89 -2.78
N ILE A 37 -2.98 11.32 -1.77
CA ILE A 37 -3.02 9.88 -1.49
C ILE A 37 -3.52 9.71 -0.05
N ASN A 38 -4.63 8.99 0.11
CA ASN A 38 -5.20 8.71 1.41
C ASN A 38 -5.07 7.23 1.72
N TYR A 39 -4.33 6.91 2.79
CA TYR A 39 -4.26 5.55 3.32
C TYR A 39 -5.31 5.40 4.42
N LEU A 40 -6.13 4.34 4.32
CA LEU A 40 -7.02 3.93 5.40
C LEU A 40 -6.55 2.58 5.92
N LEU A 41 -6.06 2.58 7.15
CA LEU A 41 -5.64 1.35 7.84
C LEU A 41 -6.87 0.81 8.58
N CYS A 42 -7.22 -0.44 8.33
CA CYS A 42 -8.46 -1.01 8.83
C CYS A 42 -8.27 -2.48 9.23
N ASP A 43 -9.38 -3.11 9.63
CA ASP A 43 -9.40 -4.54 9.94
C ASP A 43 -9.91 -5.35 8.74
N ASP A 44 -9.89 -6.68 8.87
CA ASP A 44 -10.35 -7.59 7.82
C ASP A 44 -11.82 -7.39 7.47
N GLU A 45 -12.65 -7.10 8.47
CA GLU A 45 -14.08 -6.87 8.26
C GLU A 45 -14.34 -5.69 7.35
N GLU A 46 -13.64 -4.58 7.59
CA GLU A 46 -13.80 -3.38 6.78
C GLU A 46 -13.27 -3.57 5.36
N ILE A 47 -12.10 -4.20 5.19
CA ILE A 47 -11.56 -4.39 3.85
C ILE A 47 -12.41 -5.37 3.02
N LEU A 48 -13.01 -6.37 3.68
CA LEU A 48 -13.94 -7.26 3.03
C LEU A 48 -15.21 -6.52 2.58
N ARG A 49 -15.73 -5.62 3.42
CA ARG A 49 -16.86 -4.77 3.08
C ARG A 49 -16.57 -3.92 1.84
N VAL A 50 -15.42 -3.27 1.79
CA VAL A 50 -15.00 -2.45 0.65
C VAL A 50 -14.88 -3.31 -0.62
N ASN A 51 -14.29 -4.50 -0.48
CA ASN A 51 -14.10 -5.41 -1.60
C ASN A 51 -15.43 -5.86 -2.19
N ARG A 52 -16.41 -6.20 -1.33
CA ARG A 52 -17.75 -6.58 -1.76
C ARG A 52 -18.51 -5.42 -2.41
N GLU A 53 -18.48 -4.25 -1.78
CA GLU A 53 -19.30 -3.11 -2.18
C GLU A 53 -18.79 -2.45 -3.46
N PHE A 54 -17.47 -2.27 -3.60
CA PHE A 54 -16.88 -1.50 -4.68
C PHE A 54 -16.27 -2.34 -5.79
N LEU A 55 -15.79 -3.55 -5.49
CA LEU A 55 -15.11 -4.41 -6.46
C LEU A 55 -15.90 -5.69 -6.76
N GLN A 56 -17.00 -5.91 -6.05
CA GLN A 56 -17.84 -7.10 -6.16
C GLN A 56 -17.07 -8.41 -5.97
N HIS A 57 -16.01 -8.35 -5.14
CA HIS A 57 -15.22 -9.51 -4.74
C HIS A 57 -15.60 -9.89 -3.32
N ASP A 58 -15.63 -11.18 -3.02
CA ASP A 58 -16.02 -11.70 -1.70
C ASP A 58 -14.86 -12.49 -1.09
N TYR A 59 -13.72 -11.81 -0.89
CA TYR A 59 -12.55 -12.42 -0.27
C TYR A 59 -11.74 -11.36 0.48
N PHE A 60 -10.93 -11.83 1.43
CA PHE A 60 -10.01 -10.98 2.16
C PHE A 60 -8.76 -10.69 1.31
N THR A 61 -8.21 -9.50 1.47
CA THR A 61 -6.95 -9.09 0.86
C THR A 61 -6.22 -8.17 1.85
N ASP A 62 -4.92 -8.00 1.65
CA ASP A 62 -4.15 -7.08 2.49
C ASP A 62 -4.29 -5.63 2.04
N ILE A 63 -4.55 -5.37 0.76
CA ILE A 63 -4.59 -4.03 0.21
C ILE A 63 -5.61 -3.90 -0.92
N ILE A 64 -6.27 -2.75 -0.98
CA ILE A 64 -7.13 -2.35 -2.10
C ILE A 64 -6.72 -0.94 -2.49
N THR A 65 -6.51 -0.72 -3.79
CA THR A 65 -6.07 0.57 -4.32
C THR A 65 -7.08 1.10 -5.32
N PHE A 66 -7.56 2.34 -5.08
CA PHE A 66 -8.37 3.09 -6.04
C PHE A 66 -7.48 4.18 -6.63
N ASP A 67 -7.19 4.08 -7.93
CA ASP A 67 -6.20 4.90 -8.62
C ASP A 67 -6.89 6.09 -9.30
N TYR A 68 -6.57 7.30 -8.85
CA TYR A 68 -7.04 8.56 -9.44
C TYR A 68 -5.87 9.35 -10.04
N SER A 69 -4.76 8.68 -10.33
CA SER A 69 -3.56 9.31 -10.88
C SER A 69 -3.83 9.94 -12.23
N TYR A 70 -3.15 11.06 -12.50
CA TYR A 70 -3.29 11.78 -13.76
C TYR A 70 -1.92 12.26 -14.20
N ARG A 71 -1.48 11.81 -15.38
CA ARG A 71 -0.15 12.10 -15.93
C ARG A 71 0.94 11.61 -14.99
N ASP A 72 1.89 12.49 -14.59
CA ASP A 72 2.97 12.15 -13.67
C ASP A 72 2.62 12.31 -12.19
N LYS A 73 1.40 12.75 -11.89
CA LYS A 73 0.94 12.95 -10.51
C LYS A 73 0.14 11.74 -10.04
N ILE A 74 0.64 11.07 -9.00
CA ILE A 74 -0.06 9.92 -8.43
C ILE A 74 -1.04 10.36 -7.35
N ALA A 75 -2.23 9.78 -7.38
CA ALA A 75 -3.30 10.07 -6.42
C ALA A 75 -4.19 8.85 -6.27
N GLY A 76 -4.76 8.67 -5.11
CA GLY A 76 -5.66 7.54 -4.88
C GLY A 76 -6.05 7.34 -3.44
N ASP A 77 -6.94 6.37 -3.23
CA ASP A 77 -7.32 5.88 -1.91
C ASP A 77 -6.80 4.46 -1.76
N ILE A 78 -6.08 4.19 -0.67
CA ILE A 78 -5.45 2.90 -0.43
C ILE A 78 -5.93 2.36 0.92
N PHE A 79 -6.58 1.19 0.88
CA PHE A 79 -7.07 0.51 2.07
C PHE A 79 -6.13 -0.64 2.40
N ILE A 80 -5.66 -0.71 3.64
CA ILE A 80 -4.77 -1.77 4.10
C ILE A 80 -5.38 -2.43 5.33
N SER A 81 -5.55 -3.77 5.28
CA SER A 81 -5.97 -4.54 6.45
C SER A 81 -4.76 -4.88 7.32
N LEU A 82 -4.71 -4.31 8.52
CA LEU A 82 -3.64 -4.60 9.47
C LEU A 82 -3.69 -6.06 9.94
N ASP A 83 -4.88 -6.66 10.00
CA ASP A 83 -5.03 -8.08 10.37
C ASP A 83 -4.33 -8.97 9.33
N THR A 84 -4.57 -8.72 8.05
CA THR A 84 -3.94 -9.51 6.98
C THR A 84 -2.45 -9.25 6.88
N VAL A 85 -2.00 -8.01 7.10
CA VAL A 85 -0.57 -7.70 7.16
C VAL A 85 0.10 -8.52 8.25
N ARG A 86 -0.52 -8.60 9.43
CA ARG A 86 0.00 -9.41 10.56
C ARG A 86 0.07 -10.88 10.20
N SER A 87 -0.98 -11.43 9.61
CA SER A 87 -1.02 -12.83 9.17
C SER A 87 0.08 -13.13 8.14
N ASN A 88 0.23 -12.23 7.17
CA ASN A 88 1.25 -12.37 6.13
C ASN A 88 2.66 -12.34 6.72
N ALA A 89 2.92 -11.45 7.68
CA ALA A 89 4.21 -11.36 8.35
C ALA A 89 4.55 -12.66 9.06
N GLU A 90 3.58 -13.23 9.77
CA GLU A 90 3.75 -14.53 10.46
C GLU A 90 4.03 -15.65 9.47
N GLU A 91 3.27 -15.72 8.39
CA GLU A 91 3.42 -16.75 7.36
C GLU A 91 4.75 -16.65 6.63
N LEU A 92 5.21 -15.43 6.35
CA LEU A 92 6.48 -15.18 5.68
C LEU A 92 7.68 -15.20 6.63
N GLU A 93 7.43 -15.31 7.94
CA GLU A 93 8.48 -15.29 8.98
C GLU A 93 9.31 -14.00 8.94
N VAL A 94 8.63 -12.86 8.73
CA VAL A 94 9.25 -11.52 8.77
C VAL A 94 8.60 -10.69 9.86
N GLY A 95 9.23 -9.56 10.21
CA GLY A 95 8.68 -8.64 11.20
C GLY A 95 7.42 -7.95 10.69
N TYR A 96 6.50 -7.66 11.60
CA TYR A 96 5.27 -6.94 11.28
C TYR A 96 5.55 -5.58 10.63
N ASP A 97 6.50 -4.81 11.19
CA ASP A 97 6.86 -3.50 10.66
C ASP A 97 7.42 -3.59 9.24
N ASP A 98 8.21 -4.62 8.97
CA ASP A 98 8.80 -4.85 7.64
C ASP A 98 7.72 -5.15 6.62
N GLU A 99 6.76 -6.02 6.97
CA GLU A 99 5.65 -6.35 6.07
C GLU A 99 4.74 -5.14 5.86
N LEU A 100 4.43 -4.39 6.93
CA LEU A 100 3.61 -3.18 6.82
C LEU A 100 4.25 -2.16 5.87
N ARG A 101 5.55 -1.92 5.99
CA ARG A 101 6.24 -1.00 5.07
C ARG A 101 6.18 -1.51 3.63
N ARG A 102 6.35 -2.80 3.42
CA ARG A 102 6.26 -3.39 2.08
C ARG A 102 4.88 -3.18 1.46
N VAL A 103 3.82 -3.40 2.23
CA VAL A 103 2.44 -3.22 1.75
C VAL A 103 2.14 -1.75 1.48
N ILE A 104 2.62 -0.85 2.36
CA ILE A 104 2.47 0.60 2.14
C ILE A 104 3.15 1.02 0.83
N ALA A 105 4.39 0.58 0.61
CA ALA A 105 5.11 0.87 -0.64
C ALA A 105 4.41 0.28 -1.86
N HIS A 106 3.88 -0.94 -1.74
CA HIS A 106 3.14 -1.61 -2.82
C HIS A 106 2.02 -0.72 -3.36
N GLY A 107 1.29 -0.05 -2.48
CA GLY A 107 0.20 0.85 -2.90
C GLY A 107 0.70 1.99 -3.77
N VAL A 108 1.77 2.68 -3.35
CA VAL A 108 2.35 3.77 -4.13
C VAL A 108 2.93 3.26 -5.45
N LEU A 109 3.61 2.12 -5.44
CA LEU A 109 4.17 1.52 -6.66
C LEU A 109 3.07 1.18 -7.65
N HIS A 110 1.93 0.70 -7.17
CA HIS A 110 0.77 0.43 -8.02
C HIS A 110 0.24 1.71 -8.66
N LEU A 111 0.14 2.80 -7.89
CA LEU A 111 -0.25 4.10 -8.43
C LEU A 111 0.76 4.63 -9.48
N CYS A 112 2.02 4.25 -9.36
CA CYS A 112 3.04 4.59 -10.34
C CYS A 112 2.96 3.76 -11.62
N GLY A 113 2.01 2.83 -11.72
CA GLY A 113 1.79 2.04 -12.92
C GLY A 113 2.42 0.66 -12.91
N ILE A 114 2.96 0.22 -11.77
CA ILE A 114 3.51 -1.14 -11.66
C ILE A 114 2.39 -2.09 -11.27
N ASP A 115 2.08 -3.05 -12.15
CA ASP A 115 1.06 -4.06 -11.90
C ASP A 115 1.68 -5.34 -11.32
N ASP A 116 0.85 -6.25 -10.80
CA ASP A 116 1.33 -7.44 -10.14
C ASP A 116 0.55 -8.73 -10.49
N LYS A 117 -0.40 -8.64 -11.43
CA LYS A 117 -1.30 -9.76 -11.74
C LYS A 117 -1.02 -10.47 -13.06
N GLY A 118 -0.31 -9.82 -13.99
CA GLY A 118 0.02 -10.40 -15.28
C GLY A 118 1.26 -11.28 -15.22
N PRO A 119 1.56 -12.02 -16.32
CA PRO A 119 2.76 -12.86 -16.37
C PRO A 119 4.04 -12.04 -16.16
N GLY A 120 4.84 -12.43 -15.18
CA GLY A 120 6.08 -11.74 -14.83
C GLY A 120 5.92 -10.44 -14.05
N GLU A 121 4.71 -9.92 -13.91
CA GLU A 121 4.47 -8.64 -13.23
C GLU A 121 4.68 -8.73 -11.71
N ARG A 122 4.37 -9.88 -11.12
CA ARG A 122 4.60 -10.09 -9.69
C ARG A 122 6.07 -9.94 -9.32
N GLU A 123 6.96 -10.48 -10.14
CA GLU A 123 8.39 -10.36 -9.93
C GLU A 123 8.87 -8.92 -10.08
N ILE A 124 8.33 -8.19 -11.07
CA ILE A 124 8.63 -6.77 -11.28
C ILE A 124 8.19 -5.96 -10.06
N MET A 125 7.00 -6.21 -9.55
CA MET A 125 6.49 -5.54 -8.35
C MET A 125 7.36 -5.85 -7.14
N GLU A 126 7.71 -7.11 -6.93
CA GLU A 126 8.55 -7.52 -5.81
C GLU A 126 9.93 -6.85 -5.85
N ASN A 127 10.53 -6.77 -7.03
CA ASN A 127 11.80 -6.06 -7.20
C ASN A 127 11.65 -4.57 -6.91
N ALA A 128 10.56 -3.95 -7.35
CA ALA A 128 10.29 -2.54 -7.07
C ALA A 128 10.09 -2.30 -5.57
N GLU A 129 9.39 -3.19 -4.87
CA GLU A 129 9.25 -3.13 -3.42
C GLU A 129 10.60 -3.23 -2.73
N ASN A 130 11.47 -4.15 -3.16
CA ASN A 130 12.79 -4.31 -2.59
C ASN A 130 13.63 -3.05 -2.77
N GLU A 131 13.59 -2.43 -3.94
CA GLU A 131 14.29 -1.18 -4.19
C GLU A 131 13.74 -0.03 -3.33
N ALA A 132 12.41 0.06 -3.20
CA ALA A 132 11.77 1.07 -2.34
C ALA A 132 12.20 0.91 -0.88
N LEU A 133 12.26 -0.32 -0.38
CA LEU A 133 12.64 -0.58 1.00
C LEU A 133 14.10 -0.22 1.29
N LYS A 134 14.97 -0.25 0.29
CA LYS A 134 16.39 0.14 0.46
C LYS A 134 16.56 1.61 0.77
N ILE A 135 15.63 2.46 0.35
CA ILE A 135 15.76 3.92 0.58
C ILE A 135 14.94 4.40 1.76
N PHE A 136 14.31 3.49 2.49
CA PHE A 136 13.67 3.82 3.77
C PHE A 136 14.71 4.11 4.87
#